data_76a34ea24fe09e63d6642e73ce558cea
#
_entry.id   76a34ea24fe09e63d6642e73ce558cea
#
_cell.length_a   1.000
_cell.length_b   1.000
_cell.length_c   1.000
_cell.angle_alpha   90.00
_cell.angle_beta   90.00
_cell.angle_gamma   90.00
#
_symmetry.space_group_name_H-M   'P 1'
#
loop_
_entity.id
_entity.type
_entity.pdbx_description
1 polymer ?
#
loop_
_entity_poly.entity_id
_entity_poly.type
_entity_poly.pdbx_seq_one_letter_code
_entity_poly.pdbx_strand_id
1 'polypeptide(L)'
;GDVYKRQEQGYKVNLIYFWLSSPDLAIQRVAQRVRNGGHDIPKEVVLRRYQAGIDNFFNIYMPCVDYWLLADNSETPRIIVAEGGRGMEMHIHHIERFNKIQSYVRE
;
A
#
# COMPACT_ATOMS: atom_id res chain seq x y z
N GLY A 1 17.03 -7.37 -2.44
CA GLY A 1 15.80 -7.72 -3.12
C GLY A 1 15.70 -7.07 -4.49
N ASP A 2 14.54 -7.21 -5.10
CA ASP A 2 14.28 -6.70 -6.46
C ASP A 2 14.44 -5.19 -6.57
N VAL A 3 14.11 -4.44 -5.50
CA VAL A 3 14.24 -2.98 -5.51
C VAL A 3 15.71 -2.58 -5.69
N TYR A 4 16.60 -3.15 -4.90
CA TYR A 4 18.04 -2.84 -4.99
C TYR A 4 18.63 -3.24 -6.34
N LYS A 5 18.20 -4.39 -6.85
CA LYS A 5 18.66 -4.88 -8.15
C LYS A 5 18.26 -3.91 -9.27
N ARG A 6 17.03 -3.40 -9.24
CA ARG A 6 16.56 -2.42 -10.21
C ARG A 6 17.34 -1.12 -10.10
N GLN A 7 17.61 -0.66 -8.87
CA GLN A 7 18.37 0.56 -8.64
C GLN A 7 19.81 0.44 -9.14
N GLU A 8 20.45 -0.73 -8.94
CA GLU A 8 21.79 -1.01 -9.47
C GLU A 8 21.82 -0.95 -10.99
N GLN A 9 20.72 -1.26 -11.66
CA GLN A 9 20.60 -1.18 -13.11
C GLN A 9 20.27 0.22 -13.61
N GLY A 10 20.24 1.23 -12.73
CA GLY A 10 19.96 2.62 -13.08
C GLY A 10 18.48 3.01 -13.07
N TYR A 11 17.58 2.11 -12.66
CA TYR A 11 16.16 2.43 -12.58
C TYR A 11 15.83 3.17 -11.30
N LYS A 12 14.86 4.07 -11.39
CA LYS A 12 14.20 4.63 -10.21
C LYS A 12 12.99 3.76 -9.91
N VAL A 13 12.81 3.42 -8.63
CA VAL A 13 11.68 2.60 -8.19
C VAL A 13 10.70 3.49 -7.45
N ASN A 14 9.53 3.67 -8.03
CA ASN A 14 8.45 4.45 -7.42
C ASN A 14 7.30 3.51 -7.07
N LEU A 15 6.76 3.65 -5.87
CA LEU A 15 5.70 2.79 -5.38
C LEU A 15 4.51 3.63 -4.95
N ILE A 16 3.33 3.26 -5.43
CA ILE A 16 2.08 3.82 -4.92
C ILE A 16 1.35 2.71 -4.18
N TYR A 17 1.06 2.92 -2.90
CA TYR A 17 0.31 1.97 -2.11
C TYR A 17 -1.08 2.52 -1.83
N PHE A 18 -2.10 1.78 -2.28
CA PHE A 18 -3.50 2.12 -2.05
C PHE A 18 -4.03 1.31 -0.87
N TRP A 19 -4.18 1.97 0.27
CA TRP A 19 -4.69 1.34 1.47
C TRP A 19 -6.22 1.35 1.48
N LEU A 20 -6.81 0.30 2.08
CA LEU A 20 -8.23 0.21 2.34
C LEU A 20 -8.45 0.11 3.85
N SER A 21 -9.51 0.72 4.36
CA SER A 21 -9.75 0.87 5.79
C SER A 21 -10.05 -0.41 6.54
N SER A 22 -10.39 -1.50 5.84
CA SER A 22 -10.65 -2.79 6.47
C SER A 22 -10.44 -3.94 5.50
N PRO A 23 -10.14 -5.15 6.03
CA PRO A 23 -10.11 -6.37 5.20
C PRO A 23 -11.47 -6.65 4.54
N ASP A 24 -12.57 -6.35 5.22
CA ASP A 24 -13.91 -6.53 4.67
C ASP A 24 -14.11 -5.69 3.41
N LEU A 25 -13.62 -4.46 3.41
CA LEU A 25 -13.69 -3.61 2.22
C LEU A 25 -12.87 -4.20 1.07
N ALA A 26 -11.71 -4.80 1.36
CA ALA A 26 -10.91 -5.49 0.36
C ALA A 26 -11.69 -6.66 -0.26
N ILE A 27 -12.39 -7.43 0.56
CA ILE A 27 -13.24 -8.53 0.10
C ILE A 27 -14.36 -8.01 -0.80
N GLN A 28 -15.02 -6.92 -0.40
CA GLN A 28 -16.08 -6.29 -1.20
C GLN A 28 -15.58 -5.80 -2.55
N ARG A 29 -14.36 -5.25 -2.60
CA ARG A 29 -13.76 -4.77 -3.85
C ARG A 29 -13.46 -5.91 -4.80
N VAL A 30 -13.00 -7.07 -4.29
CA VAL A 30 -12.81 -8.28 -5.10
C VAL A 30 -14.16 -8.77 -5.62
N ALA A 31 -15.18 -8.84 -4.77
CA ALA A 31 -16.53 -9.24 -5.18
C ALA A 31 -17.08 -8.34 -6.28
N GLN A 32 -16.84 -7.03 -6.18
CA GLN A 32 -17.25 -6.07 -7.21
C GLN A 32 -16.53 -6.35 -8.53
N ARG A 33 -15.24 -6.66 -8.49
CA ARG A 33 -14.45 -7.00 -9.67
C ARG A 33 -14.99 -8.27 -10.34
N VAL A 34 -15.34 -9.28 -9.55
CA VAL A 34 -15.93 -10.54 -10.06
C VAL A 34 -17.24 -10.25 -10.81
N ARG A 35 -18.11 -9.42 -10.23
CA ARG A 35 -19.35 -9.02 -10.88
C ARG A 35 -19.12 -8.31 -12.22
N ASN A 36 -17.97 -7.65 -12.36
CA ASN A 36 -17.58 -6.93 -13.58
C ASN A 36 -16.70 -7.77 -14.51
N GLY A 37 -16.65 -9.09 -14.31
CA GLY A 37 -15.94 -10.02 -15.20
C GLY A 37 -14.52 -10.37 -14.78
N GLY A 38 -14.07 -9.94 -13.61
CA GLY A 38 -12.75 -10.29 -13.08
C GLY A 38 -12.72 -11.69 -12.46
N HIS A 39 -11.51 -12.14 -12.14
CA HIS A 39 -11.30 -13.44 -11.51
C HIS A 39 -11.62 -13.40 -10.02
N ASP A 40 -12.23 -14.48 -9.52
CA ASP A 40 -12.46 -14.64 -8.09
C ASP A 40 -11.17 -14.97 -7.37
N ILE A 41 -11.05 -14.48 -6.14
CA ILE A 41 -9.92 -14.75 -5.26
C ILE A 41 -10.49 -15.27 -3.94
N PRO A 42 -10.01 -16.43 -3.44
CA PRO A 42 -10.48 -16.96 -2.15
C PRO A 42 -10.33 -15.91 -1.04
N LYS A 43 -11.31 -15.87 -0.16
CA LYS A 43 -11.39 -14.88 0.92
C LYS A 43 -10.14 -14.87 1.80
N GLU A 44 -9.64 -16.04 2.17
CA GLU A 44 -8.43 -16.17 2.98
C GLU A 44 -7.18 -15.61 2.28
N VAL A 45 -7.14 -15.66 0.95
CA VAL A 45 -6.06 -15.06 0.17
C VAL A 45 -6.16 -13.54 0.21
N VAL A 46 -7.36 -12.99 0.08
CA VAL A 46 -7.59 -11.53 0.18
C VAL A 46 -7.15 -11.03 1.55
N LEU A 47 -7.53 -11.71 2.62
CA LEU A 47 -7.16 -11.34 3.99
C LEU A 47 -5.64 -11.36 4.19
N ARG A 48 -4.98 -12.42 3.71
CA ARG A 48 -3.53 -12.54 3.80
C ARG A 48 -2.82 -11.44 3.04
N ARG A 49 -3.25 -11.16 1.80
CA ARG A 49 -2.67 -10.10 0.97
C ARG A 49 -2.90 -8.73 1.55
N TYR A 50 -4.04 -8.50 2.18
CA TYR A 50 -4.35 -7.23 2.83
C TYR A 50 -3.32 -6.93 3.93
N GLN A 51 -3.09 -7.87 4.83
CA GLN A 51 -2.12 -7.69 5.92
C GLN A 51 -0.68 -7.62 5.39
N ALA A 52 -0.34 -8.50 4.45
CA ALA A 52 0.99 -8.50 3.84
C ALA A 52 1.30 -7.19 3.14
N GLY A 53 0.31 -6.58 2.50
CA GLY A 53 0.47 -5.28 1.83
C GLY A 53 0.89 -4.19 2.79
N ILE A 54 0.21 -4.09 3.93
CA ILE A 54 0.54 -3.11 4.97
C ILE A 54 1.96 -3.37 5.51
N ASP A 55 2.24 -4.61 5.89
CA ASP A 55 3.52 -4.98 6.49
C ASP A 55 4.68 -4.74 5.53
N ASN A 56 4.53 -5.17 4.29
CA ASN A 56 5.58 -5.03 3.29
C ASN A 56 5.83 -3.58 2.92
N PHE A 57 4.77 -2.78 2.82
CA PHE A 57 4.93 -1.37 2.52
C PHE A 57 5.78 -0.67 3.56
N PHE A 58 5.46 -0.81 4.84
CA PHE A 58 6.19 -0.13 5.91
C PHE A 58 7.55 -0.74 6.19
N ASN A 59 7.66 -2.07 6.21
CA ASN A 59 8.87 -2.75 6.63
C ASN A 59 9.88 -2.98 5.52
N ILE A 60 9.43 -3.11 4.27
CA ILE A 60 10.30 -3.48 3.15
C ILE A 60 10.45 -2.32 2.16
N TYR A 61 9.33 -1.80 1.63
CA TYR A 61 9.40 -0.87 0.51
C TYR A 61 9.68 0.57 0.92
N MET A 62 9.00 1.08 1.95
CA MET A 62 9.17 2.46 2.38
C MET A 62 10.65 2.81 2.64
N PRO A 63 11.45 1.95 3.30
CA PRO A 63 12.85 2.27 3.57
C PRO A 63 13.76 2.28 2.36
N CYS A 64 13.38 1.65 1.24
CA CYS A 64 14.33 1.42 0.15
C CYS A 64 13.95 1.96 -1.23
N VAL A 65 12.68 2.27 -1.48
CA VAL A 65 12.27 2.81 -2.79
C VAL A 65 12.72 4.26 -2.96
N ASP A 66 12.86 4.70 -4.20
CA ASP A 66 13.25 6.07 -4.49
C ASP A 66 12.16 7.06 -4.14
N TYR A 67 10.90 6.70 -4.39
CA TYR A 67 9.73 7.49 -4.04
C TYR A 67 8.55 6.57 -3.71
N TRP A 68 7.80 6.93 -2.67
CA TRP A 68 6.57 6.22 -2.34
C TRP A 68 5.45 7.21 -2.04
N LEU A 69 4.23 6.79 -2.37
CA LEU A 69 3.00 7.52 -2.06
C LEU A 69 2.04 6.56 -1.36
N LEU A 70 1.53 6.98 -0.22
CA LEU A 70 0.51 6.26 0.53
C LEU A 70 -0.82 6.98 0.36
N ALA A 71 -1.80 6.29 -0.21
CA ALA A 71 -3.14 6.84 -0.43
C ALA A 71 -4.19 5.94 0.22
N ASP A 72 -5.19 6.57 0.83
CA ASP A 72 -6.37 5.86 1.34
C ASP A 72 -7.41 5.82 0.23
N ASN A 73 -7.66 4.62 -0.28
CA ASN A 73 -8.60 4.37 -1.38
C ASN A 73 -9.93 3.81 -0.89
N SER A 74 -10.28 4.06 0.37
CA SER A 74 -11.54 3.56 0.96
C SER A 74 -12.76 4.24 0.37
N GLU A 75 -12.62 5.47 -0.08
CA GLU A 75 -13.73 6.27 -0.64
C GLU A 75 -13.26 7.10 -1.84
N THR A 76 -14.20 7.71 -2.53
CA THR A 76 -13.93 8.54 -3.70
C THR A 76 -14.26 10.00 -3.37
N PRO A 77 -13.35 10.96 -3.64
CA PRO A 77 -12.00 10.76 -4.15
C PRO A 77 -11.07 10.15 -3.09
N ARG A 78 -10.01 9.49 -3.56
CA ARG A 78 -8.99 8.94 -2.66
C ARG A 78 -8.26 10.07 -1.92
N ILE A 79 -7.74 9.75 -0.75
CA ILE A 79 -7.05 10.73 0.10
C ILE A 79 -5.56 10.42 0.10
N ILE A 80 -4.73 11.41 -0.25
CA ILE A 80 -3.28 11.28 -0.16
C ILE A 80 -2.89 11.43 1.31
N VAL A 81 -2.31 10.39 1.89
CA VAL A 81 -2.00 10.34 3.32
C VAL A 81 -0.59 10.82 3.61
N ALA A 82 0.39 10.32 2.87
CA ALA A 82 1.80 10.66 3.06
C ALA A 82 2.61 10.32 1.83
N GLU A 83 3.80 10.88 1.74
CA GLU A 83 4.76 10.58 0.68
C GLU A 83 6.18 10.77 1.18
N GLY A 84 7.13 10.10 0.54
CA GLY A 84 8.54 10.17 0.91
C GLY A 84 9.39 9.36 -0.04
N GLY A 85 10.60 9.04 0.39
CA GLY A 85 11.52 8.26 -0.42
C GLY A 85 12.94 8.36 0.11
N ARG A 86 13.86 7.65 -0.53
CA ARG A 86 15.27 7.64 -0.19
C ARG A 86 15.86 9.05 -0.31
N GLY A 87 16.47 9.53 0.77
CA GLY A 87 17.09 10.85 0.79
C GLY A 87 16.11 12.02 0.80
N MET A 88 14.82 11.75 0.98
CA MET A 88 13.76 12.75 1.05
C MET A 88 13.19 12.83 2.45
N GLU A 89 12.76 14.02 2.88
CA GLU A 89 11.94 14.16 4.06
C GLU A 89 10.56 13.56 3.79
N MET A 90 10.01 12.89 4.80
CA MET A 90 8.65 12.39 4.73
C MET A 90 7.67 13.53 4.91
N HIS A 91 6.70 13.63 4.00
CA HIS A 91 5.58 14.56 4.08
C HIS A 91 4.33 13.81 4.51
N ILE A 92 3.81 14.12 5.70
CA ILE A 92 2.57 13.52 6.20
C ILE A 92 1.46 14.54 6.03
N HIS A 93 0.52 14.25 5.12
CA HIS A 93 -0.61 15.11 4.80
C HIS A 93 -1.77 14.94 5.79
N HIS A 94 -1.95 13.72 6.33
CA HIS A 94 -2.98 13.40 7.33
C HIS A 94 -2.38 12.55 8.44
N ILE A 95 -1.94 13.21 9.52
CA ILE A 95 -1.19 12.55 10.59
C ILE A 95 -2.02 11.50 11.34
N GLU A 96 -3.28 11.77 11.62
CA GLU A 96 -4.13 10.81 12.33
C GLU A 96 -4.33 9.55 11.52
N ARG A 97 -4.58 9.70 10.21
CA ARG A 97 -4.77 8.58 9.30
C ARG A 97 -3.48 7.80 9.12
N PHE A 98 -2.36 8.49 8.99
CA PHE A 98 -1.05 7.84 8.90
C PHE A 98 -0.77 6.99 10.14
N ASN A 99 -1.00 7.53 11.32
CA ASN A 99 -0.78 6.83 12.59
C ASN A 99 -1.70 5.61 12.71
N LYS A 100 -2.94 5.74 12.27
CA LYS A 100 -3.88 4.62 12.27
C LYS A 100 -3.40 3.49 11.38
N ILE A 101 -2.99 3.80 10.15
CA ILE A 101 -2.49 2.80 9.21
C ILE A 101 -1.24 2.12 9.76
N GLN A 102 -0.30 2.91 10.28
CA GLN A 102 0.93 2.40 10.87
C GLN A 102 0.68 1.48 12.05
N SER A 103 -0.38 1.72 12.81
CA SER A 103 -0.74 0.89 13.98
C SER A 103 -1.11 -0.54 13.60
N TYR A 104 -1.45 -0.81 12.35
CA TYR A 104 -1.80 -2.15 11.89
C TYR A 104 -0.59 -2.94 11.40
N VAL A 105 0.59 -2.32 11.33
CA VAL A 105 1.80 -3.00 10.86
C VAL A 105 2.23 -4.07 11.85
N ARG A 106 2.58 -5.24 11.34
CA ARG A 106 3.17 -6.34 12.11
C ARG A 106 4.65 -6.43 11.78
N GLU A 107 5.42 -6.78 12.76
CA GLU A 107 6.86 -7.01 12.57
C GLU A 107 7.18 -8.42 12.11
#